data_a3980ea0e39ab706e419c844a0c29929
#
_entry.id   a3980ea0e39ab706e419c844a0c29929
#
_cell.length_a   1.000
_cell.length_b   1.000
_cell.length_c   1.000
_cell.angle_alpha   90.00
_cell.angle_beta   90.00
_cell.angle_gamma   90.00
#
_symmetry.space_group_name_H-M   'P 1'
#
loop_
_entity.id
_entity.type
_entity.pdbx_description
1 polymer ?
#
loop_
_entity_poly.entity_id
_entity_poly.type
_entity_poly.pdbx_seq_one_letter_code
_entity_poly.pdbx_strand_id
1 'polypeptide(L)'
;MWLSGFFSGAGWAQENGVWVQVEAQPTLVRGQNRARDFAQVVPNVNGYSVGSGWYVVALGPFAPETALNVLEELRGQRSIPADSYIVDGSQFLQQFWPIGATLDQTPAPIVTAPVVKVPETAAVAEPIAAEPFIVLDESVGQARASEALLDRSEREALQIALQWAGFYNSSIDGAFGRGTRGAMSDWQAANGYEPTGVLTSLQRAHLVGAYNAVLDGMDMELVRDDATGIEIEVPSGVVSFAAYAPPFARFEATGELDATVLLISQPGDQTRLFGLYEILQTLEIVPADGPRKRDNNSFSIEGMDGERHTYITASLSGGAIKGFALVWPAGDEARRDRILDIMQASFASNDGVLDPGLTSPGEEQAVDLISGLAIRQPILSRSGFYIDAEGTVLTTLEAVEGCGEVVLDGTHVAQVVHRDGQLGLAVLRSDDQISPLDVAAFQSGTPRLQAEVAVAGYPYGGLLAAPAVTFGTLADLQGLNGEQEVKRLSIQTQPGDAGGPVLDNGGAVLGMLLPKEARNGQVLPAEVSYSINASSINASLDAAGIGYQTTTSVQAMTPELLTREAGALTVLVSCWE
;
A
#
# COMPACT_ATOMS: atom_id res chain seq x y z
N MET A 1 27.35 -46.26 46.52
CA MET A 1 27.09 -47.50 45.80
C MET A 1 25.72 -47.37 45.10
N TRP A 2 25.71 -46.78 43.92
CA TRP A 2 24.59 -46.82 42.98
C TRP A 2 25.16 -46.76 41.56
N LEU A 3 24.94 -47.81 40.78
CA LEU A 3 25.39 -47.97 39.40
C LEU A 3 24.45 -47.18 38.48
N SER A 4 25.06 -46.35 37.65
CA SER A 4 24.38 -45.72 36.49
C SER A 4 24.59 -46.61 35.27
N GLY A 5 23.52 -47.17 34.76
CA GLY A 5 23.50 -47.94 33.51
C GLY A 5 23.41 -46.95 32.32
N PHE A 6 24.39 -47.01 31.42
CA PHE A 6 24.33 -46.40 30.09
C PHE A 6 23.46 -47.24 29.18
N PHE A 7 22.32 -46.73 28.74
CA PHE A 7 21.59 -47.27 27.59
C PHE A 7 22.11 -46.57 26.32
N SER A 8 22.84 -47.30 25.52
CA SER A 8 23.16 -46.94 24.15
C SER A 8 21.90 -47.12 23.29
N GLY A 9 21.22 -46.04 22.98
CA GLY A 9 20.18 -46.02 21.97
C GLY A 9 20.81 -46.10 20.57
N ALA A 10 20.57 -47.22 19.89
CA ALA A 10 20.86 -47.34 18.46
C ALA A 10 19.96 -46.34 17.71
N GLY A 11 20.57 -45.33 17.09
CA GLY A 11 19.86 -44.42 16.19
C GLY A 11 19.41 -45.19 14.94
N TRP A 12 18.12 -45.35 14.79
CA TRP A 12 17.53 -45.82 13.54
C TRP A 12 17.69 -44.73 12.52
N ALA A 13 18.43 -45.01 11.45
CA ALA A 13 18.47 -44.16 10.26
C ALA A 13 17.06 -44.13 9.66
N GLN A 14 16.45 -42.98 9.61
CA GLN A 14 15.17 -42.72 8.98
C GLN A 14 15.38 -42.84 7.48
N GLU A 15 14.96 -43.96 6.87
CA GLU A 15 14.93 -44.09 5.40
C GLU A 15 13.92 -43.05 4.89
N ASN A 16 14.39 -42.03 4.19
CA ASN A 16 13.55 -41.04 3.53
C ASN A 16 12.71 -41.73 2.46
N GLY A 17 11.40 -41.77 2.62
CA GLY A 17 10.48 -42.29 1.61
C GLY A 17 10.57 -41.46 0.32
N VAL A 18 10.35 -42.14 -0.83
CA VAL A 18 10.27 -41.47 -2.14
C VAL A 18 8.89 -41.66 -2.75
N TRP A 19 8.51 -40.77 -3.63
CA TRP A 19 7.19 -40.79 -4.29
C TRP A 19 7.34 -40.99 -5.79
N VAL A 20 6.32 -41.59 -6.43
CA VAL A 20 6.16 -41.59 -7.87
C VAL A 20 5.26 -40.44 -8.28
N GLN A 21 5.82 -39.35 -8.77
CA GLN A 21 5.05 -38.23 -9.32
C GLN A 21 4.39 -38.65 -10.62
N VAL A 22 3.07 -38.54 -10.67
CA VAL A 22 2.25 -39.00 -11.78
C VAL A 22 1.89 -37.85 -12.71
N GLU A 23 1.50 -36.72 -12.12
CA GLU A 23 1.01 -35.57 -12.87
C GLU A 23 1.15 -34.32 -12.03
N ALA A 24 1.29 -33.14 -12.67
CA ALA A 24 1.23 -31.83 -12.03
C ALA A 24 0.15 -30.98 -12.69
N GLN A 25 -0.64 -30.28 -11.89
CA GLN A 25 -1.76 -29.45 -12.35
C GLN A 25 -1.57 -28.01 -11.93
N PRO A 26 -1.96 -27.02 -12.77
CA PRO A 26 -1.76 -25.60 -12.47
C PRO A 26 -2.77 -25.03 -11.48
N THR A 27 -3.82 -25.77 -11.11
CA THR A 27 -4.83 -25.32 -10.15
C THR A 27 -5.20 -26.42 -9.16
N LEU A 28 -5.56 -26.03 -7.92
CA LEU A 28 -5.98 -26.94 -6.86
C LEU A 28 -7.17 -27.83 -7.30
N VAL A 29 -8.17 -27.21 -7.95
CA VAL A 29 -9.38 -27.93 -8.39
C VAL A 29 -9.04 -29.04 -9.40
N ARG A 30 -8.15 -28.74 -10.36
CA ARG A 30 -7.67 -29.76 -11.32
C ARG A 30 -6.83 -30.82 -10.61
N GLY A 31 -5.93 -30.43 -9.71
CA GLY A 31 -5.16 -31.36 -8.89
C GLY A 31 -6.05 -32.30 -8.09
N GLN A 32 -7.08 -31.80 -7.42
CA GLN A 32 -8.06 -32.62 -6.68
C GLN A 32 -8.85 -33.57 -7.58
N ASN A 33 -9.31 -33.10 -8.74
CA ASN A 33 -10.04 -33.93 -9.70
C ASN A 33 -9.13 -35.06 -10.23
N ARG A 34 -7.90 -34.74 -10.62
CA ARG A 34 -6.93 -35.75 -11.10
C ARG A 34 -6.52 -36.75 -10.01
N ALA A 35 -6.30 -36.27 -8.77
CA ALA A 35 -6.03 -37.15 -7.64
C ALA A 35 -7.20 -38.12 -7.37
N ARG A 36 -8.45 -37.64 -7.51
CA ARG A 36 -9.66 -38.48 -7.39
C ARG A 36 -9.75 -39.51 -8.49
N ASP A 37 -9.46 -39.14 -9.74
CA ASP A 37 -9.48 -40.05 -10.89
C ASP A 37 -8.42 -41.15 -10.74
N PHE A 38 -7.19 -40.78 -10.38
CA PHE A 38 -6.13 -41.77 -10.12
C PHE A 38 -6.44 -42.68 -8.93
N ALA A 39 -7.05 -42.15 -7.85
CA ALA A 39 -7.43 -42.97 -6.69
C ALA A 39 -8.46 -44.06 -7.01
N GLN A 40 -9.18 -43.96 -8.11
CA GLN A 40 -10.07 -45.05 -8.60
C GLN A 40 -9.32 -46.17 -9.29
N VAL A 41 -8.10 -45.92 -9.78
CA VAL A 41 -7.33 -46.84 -10.63
C VAL A 41 -6.10 -47.39 -9.90
N VAL A 42 -5.43 -46.56 -9.09
CA VAL A 42 -4.19 -46.93 -8.39
C VAL A 42 -4.27 -46.59 -6.90
N PRO A 43 -3.66 -47.42 -6.03
CA PRO A 43 -3.61 -47.14 -4.57
C PRO A 43 -2.54 -46.12 -4.24
N ASN A 44 -2.62 -45.60 -2.99
CA ASN A 44 -1.64 -44.68 -2.39
C ASN A 44 -1.48 -43.35 -3.12
N VAL A 45 -2.57 -42.84 -3.71
CA VAL A 45 -2.60 -41.52 -4.36
C VAL A 45 -2.62 -40.41 -3.30
N ASN A 46 -1.68 -39.49 -3.42
CA ASN A 46 -1.57 -38.29 -2.64
C ASN A 46 -1.47 -37.06 -3.52
N GLY A 47 -1.92 -35.92 -3.05
CA GLY A 47 -1.82 -34.64 -3.73
C GLY A 47 -1.08 -33.63 -2.85
N TYR A 48 -0.09 -32.94 -3.41
CA TYR A 48 0.73 -31.97 -2.71
C TYR A 48 0.83 -30.68 -3.51
N SER A 49 0.73 -29.53 -2.84
CA SER A 49 1.20 -28.28 -3.42
C SER A 49 2.72 -28.23 -3.42
N VAL A 50 3.31 -27.65 -4.45
CA VAL A 50 4.76 -27.43 -4.54
C VAL A 50 5.02 -25.93 -4.67
N GLY A 51 6.19 -25.44 -4.20
CA GLY A 51 6.54 -24.03 -4.11
C GLY A 51 6.53 -23.22 -5.42
N SER A 52 6.16 -23.87 -6.53
CA SER A 52 5.99 -23.27 -7.85
C SER A 52 4.52 -22.99 -8.22
N GLY A 53 3.58 -23.11 -7.25
CA GLY A 53 2.14 -22.93 -7.51
C GLY A 53 1.47 -24.08 -8.26
N TRP A 54 2.14 -25.23 -8.37
CA TRP A 54 1.59 -26.43 -8.98
C TRP A 54 1.06 -27.40 -7.92
N TYR A 55 0.12 -28.22 -8.35
CA TYR A 55 -0.55 -29.23 -7.55
C TYR A 55 -0.20 -30.61 -8.10
N VAL A 56 0.72 -31.29 -7.43
CA VAL A 56 1.27 -32.57 -7.84
C VAL A 56 0.41 -33.72 -7.34
N VAL A 57 0.12 -34.67 -8.21
CA VAL A 57 -0.44 -35.98 -7.85
C VAL A 57 0.72 -36.97 -7.82
N ALA A 58 0.92 -37.60 -6.68
CA ALA A 58 2.00 -38.57 -6.45
C ALA A 58 1.52 -39.82 -5.74
N LEU A 59 2.18 -40.92 -5.98
CA LEU A 59 1.95 -42.19 -5.30
C LEU A 59 3.04 -42.44 -4.26
N GLY A 60 2.69 -42.90 -3.08
CA GLY A 60 3.66 -43.21 -2.03
C GLY A 60 3.27 -42.61 -0.66
N PRO A 61 4.22 -42.54 0.32
CA PRO A 61 5.67 -42.80 0.14
C PRO A 61 6.05 -44.27 -0.01
N PHE A 62 7.11 -44.57 -0.77
CA PHE A 62 7.67 -45.87 -0.93
C PHE A 62 9.15 -45.91 -0.56
N ALA A 63 9.68 -47.11 -0.28
CA ALA A 63 11.13 -47.30 -0.25
C ALA A 63 11.68 -47.15 -1.70
N PRO A 64 12.92 -46.63 -1.91
CA PRO A 64 13.45 -46.34 -3.26
C PRO A 64 13.37 -47.47 -4.26
N GLU A 65 13.69 -48.70 -3.84
CA GLU A 65 13.59 -49.89 -4.71
C GLU A 65 12.15 -50.26 -5.05
N THR A 66 11.23 -50.07 -4.11
CA THR A 66 9.80 -50.30 -4.31
C THR A 66 9.20 -49.27 -5.29
N ALA A 67 9.61 -48.00 -5.20
CA ALA A 67 9.16 -46.96 -6.10
C ALA A 67 9.51 -47.24 -7.57
N LEU A 68 10.72 -47.76 -7.84
CA LEU A 68 11.13 -48.17 -9.19
C LEU A 68 10.25 -49.29 -9.75
N ASN A 69 9.98 -50.30 -8.96
CA ASN A 69 9.13 -51.42 -9.39
C ASN A 69 7.68 -50.98 -9.64
N VAL A 70 7.14 -50.15 -8.76
CA VAL A 70 5.79 -49.57 -8.89
C VAL A 70 5.71 -48.68 -10.16
N LEU A 71 6.72 -47.87 -10.42
CA LEU A 71 6.78 -47.01 -11.59
C LEU A 71 6.78 -47.81 -12.88
N GLU A 72 7.63 -48.85 -12.98
CA GLU A 72 7.73 -49.72 -14.16
C GLU A 72 6.45 -50.52 -14.38
N GLU A 73 5.88 -51.08 -13.32
CA GLU A 73 4.66 -51.88 -13.41
C GLU A 73 3.47 -51.06 -13.88
N LEU A 74 3.23 -49.89 -13.24
CA LEU A 74 2.09 -49.03 -13.57
C LEU A 74 2.22 -48.34 -14.93
N ARG A 75 3.44 -48.03 -15.38
CA ARG A 75 3.71 -47.59 -16.75
C ARG A 75 3.44 -48.71 -17.76
N GLY A 76 3.88 -49.94 -17.46
CA GLY A 76 3.63 -51.10 -18.29
C GLY A 76 2.14 -51.41 -18.45
N GLN A 77 1.37 -51.24 -17.41
CA GLN A 77 -0.10 -51.37 -17.38
C GLN A 77 -0.82 -50.16 -18.00
N ARG A 78 -0.12 -49.07 -18.33
CA ARG A 78 -0.69 -47.77 -18.76
C ARG A 78 -1.68 -47.17 -17.77
N SER A 79 -1.51 -47.48 -16.49
CA SER A 79 -2.32 -46.93 -15.39
C SER A 79 -1.87 -45.54 -14.94
N ILE A 80 -0.63 -45.16 -15.28
CA ILE A 80 -0.06 -43.85 -15.10
C ILE A 80 0.61 -43.35 -16.38
N PRO A 81 0.79 -42.03 -16.57
CA PRO A 81 1.50 -41.47 -17.72
C PRO A 81 2.91 -42.01 -17.89
N ALA A 82 3.38 -42.11 -19.13
CA ALA A 82 4.71 -42.63 -19.42
C ALA A 82 5.86 -41.75 -18.93
N ASP A 83 5.59 -40.49 -18.67
CA ASP A 83 6.49 -39.45 -18.15
C ASP A 83 6.49 -39.36 -16.63
N SER A 84 5.71 -40.18 -15.90
CA SER A 84 5.77 -40.23 -14.42
C SER A 84 7.18 -40.57 -13.95
N TYR A 85 7.66 -40.01 -12.84
CA TYR A 85 9.03 -40.18 -12.35
C TYR A 85 9.09 -40.20 -10.80
N ILE A 86 10.24 -40.60 -10.25
CA ILE A 86 10.45 -40.67 -8.81
C ILE A 86 10.98 -39.36 -8.29
N VAL A 87 10.41 -38.85 -7.16
CA VAL A 87 10.83 -37.67 -6.44
C VAL A 87 11.05 -37.98 -4.97
N ASP A 88 11.92 -37.20 -4.31
CA ASP A 88 12.24 -37.35 -2.89
C ASP A 88 11.22 -36.66 -1.95
N GLY A 89 10.26 -35.92 -2.54
CA GLY A 89 9.22 -35.20 -1.79
C GLY A 89 9.70 -33.94 -1.09
N SER A 90 10.96 -33.52 -1.27
CA SER A 90 11.51 -32.31 -0.62
C SER A 90 10.82 -31.01 -1.05
N GLN A 91 10.14 -31.03 -2.19
CA GLN A 91 9.39 -29.90 -2.75
C GLN A 91 7.90 -29.92 -2.37
N PHE A 92 7.43 -30.95 -1.65
CA PHE A 92 6.05 -31.06 -1.25
C PHE A 92 5.80 -30.19 -0.01
N LEU A 93 4.89 -29.20 -0.13
CA LEU A 93 4.56 -28.25 0.92
C LEU A 93 3.29 -28.69 1.68
N GLN A 94 2.13 -28.51 1.10
CA GLN A 94 0.85 -28.80 1.73
C GLN A 94 0.15 -29.96 1.01
N GLN A 95 -0.33 -30.93 1.78
CA GLN A 95 -1.13 -32.02 1.23
C GLN A 95 -2.57 -31.56 1.02
N PHE A 96 -3.07 -31.65 -0.22
CA PHE A 96 -4.45 -31.30 -0.54
C PHE A 96 -5.33 -32.55 -0.82
N TRP A 97 -4.72 -33.74 -0.96
CA TRP A 97 -5.42 -35.00 -1.17
C TRP A 97 -4.74 -36.14 -0.40
N PRO A 98 -5.49 -37.03 0.32
CA PRO A 98 -6.94 -36.98 0.54
C PRO A 98 -7.38 -35.75 1.33
N ILE A 99 -8.64 -35.30 1.11
CA ILE A 99 -9.19 -34.10 1.76
C ILE A 99 -9.23 -34.30 3.28
N GLY A 100 -8.63 -33.36 4.04
CA GLY A 100 -8.54 -33.42 5.50
C GLY A 100 -7.28 -34.08 6.05
N ALA A 101 -6.31 -34.48 5.21
CA ALA A 101 -5.02 -34.96 5.66
C ALA A 101 -4.15 -33.78 6.09
N THR A 102 -3.71 -33.75 7.36
CA THR A 102 -2.64 -32.88 7.84
C THR A 102 -1.31 -33.62 7.71
N LEU A 103 -0.22 -32.89 7.43
CA LEU A 103 1.15 -33.42 7.47
C LEU A 103 1.54 -33.78 8.93
N ASP A 104 0.88 -34.77 9.49
CA ASP A 104 1.39 -35.45 10.68
C ASP A 104 2.39 -36.52 10.17
N GLN A 105 3.65 -36.30 10.47
CA GLN A 105 4.76 -37.17 10.11
C GLN A 105 4.71 -38.50 10.88
N THR A 106 3.69 -39.29 10.64
CA THR A 106 3.67 -40.68 11.08
C THR A 106 3.65 -41.55 9.83
N PRO A 107 4.72 -42.30 9.53
CA PRO A 107 4.75 -43.18 8.35
C PRO A 107 3.62 -44.22 8.47
N ALA A 108 2.79 -44.30 7.44
CA ALA A 108 1.87 -45.44 7.31
C ALA A 108 2.68 -46.73 7.21
N PRO A 109 2.19 -47.86 7.78
CA PRO A 109 2.95 -49.07 7.86
C PRO A 109 3.33 -49.59 6.45
N ILE A 110 4.62 -49.83 6.25
CA ILE A 110 5.21 -50.39 5.06
C ILE A 110 4.63 -51.78 4.86
N VAL A 111 3.87 -51.99 3.79
CA VAL A 111 3.42 -53.32 3.37
C VAL A 111 4.62 -54.02 2.76
N THR A 112 5.28 -54.84 3.53
CA THR A 112 6.37 -55.72 3.02
C THR A 112 5.78 -56.94 2.36
N ALA A 113 6.09 -57.17 1.09
CA ALA A 113 5.89 -58.42 0.42
C ALA A 113 6.89 -59.49 0.96
N PRO A 114 6.59 -60.78 0.96
CA PRO A 114 7.37 -61.79 1.65
C PRO A 114 8.76 -62.01 1.04
N VAL A 115 9.78 -61.92 1.89
CA VAL A 115 11.20 -62.11 1.55
C VAL A 115 11.48 -63.61 1.29
N VAL A 116 11.97 -63.93 0.10
CA VAL A 116 12.66 -65.20 -0.21
C VAL A 116 14.13 -65.05 0.19
N LYS A 117 14.60 -65.90 1.11
CA LYS A 117 16.00 -65.92 1.56
C LYS A 117 16.92 -66.47 0.47
N VAL A 118 17.99 -65.76 0.17
CA VAL A 118 19.19 -66.26 -0.52
C VAL A 118 20.43 -65.91 0.30
N PRO A 119 21.46 -66.79 0.40
CA PRO A 119 22.47 -66.72 1.46
C PRO A 119 23.57 -65.69 1.19
N GLU A 120 24.05 -65.17 2.30
CA GLU A 120 25.12 -64.22 2.53
C GLU A 120 26.49 -64.67 2.00
N THR A 121 27.15 -63.88 1.19
CA THR A 121 28.60 -63.87 1.06
C THR A 121 29.12 -62.44 0.94
N ALA A 122 29.95 -62.06 1.90
CA ALA A 122 30.50 -60.74 2.07
C ALA A 122 31.50 -60.32 1.01
N ALA A 123 31.41 -59.07 0.55
CA ALA A 123 32.56 -58.30 0.12
C ALA A 123 32.29 -56.82 0.45
N VAL A 124 33.15 -56.26 1.27
CA VAL A 124 33.20 -54.84 1.62
C VAL A 124 33.64 -54.05 0.39
N ALA A 125 32.76 -53.20 -0.12
CA ALA A 125 33.12 -52.18 -1.11
C ALA A 125 33.01 -50.78 -0.45
N GLU A 126 34.05 -49.97 -0.63
CA GLU A 126 34.17 -48.58 -0.17
C GLU A 126 33.01 -47.72 -0.72
N PRO A 127 32.59 -46.65 -0.01
CA PRO A 127 31.50 -45.77 -0.44
C PRO A 127 31.95 -44.96 -1.68
N ILE A 128 31.39 -45.28 -2.82
CA ILE A 128 31.47 -44.47 -4.04
C ILE A 128 30.67 -43.21 -3.74
N ALA A 129 31.32 -42.02 -3.78
CA ALA A 129 30.66 -40.74 -3.72
C ALA A 129 29.57 -40.69 -4.80
N ALA A 130 28.33 -40.46 -4.40
CA ALA A 130 27.23 -40.28 -5.34
C ALA A 130 27.50 -39.01 -6.17
N GLU A 131 27.75 -39.22 -7.47
CA GLU A 131 27.77 -38.11 -8.42
C GLU A 131 26.37 -37.46 -8.45
N PRO A 132 26.26 -36.13 -8.57
CA PRO A 132 24.96 -35.47 -8.65
C PRO A 132 24.21 -36.01 -9.89
N PHE A 133 22.99 -36.48 -9.70
CA PHE A 133 22.10 -36.87 -10.77
C PHE A 133 21.86 -35.65 -11.67
N ILE A 134 22.50 -35.59 -12.81
CA ILE A 134 22.21 -34.62 -13.86
C ILE A 134 20.89 -35.08 -14.48
N VAL A 135 19.81 -34.36 -14.15
CA VAL A 135 18.54 -34.49 -14.90
C VAL A 135 18.86 -34.04 -16.32
N LEU A 136 18.97 -34.98 -17.26
CA LEU A 136 19.12 -34.64 -18.66
C LEU A 136 17.82 -34.00 -19.15
N ASP A 137 17.86 -32.70 -19.43
CA ASP A 137 16.74 -31.97 -20.00
C ASP A 137 16.39 -32.49 -21.41
N GLU A 138 15.16 -32.20 -21.87
CA GLU A 138 14.69 -32.60 -23.20
C GLU A 138 15.62 -32.09 -24.31
N SER A 139 15.91 -32.90 -25.31
CA SER A 139 16.48 -32.39 -26.55
C SER A 139 15.50 -31.47 -27.27
N VAL A 140 15.97 -30.56 -28.12
CA VAL A 140 15.12 -29.62 -28.88
C VAL A 140 14.01 -30.35 -29.67
N GLY A 141 14.28 -31.57 -30.17
CA GLY A 141 13.29 -32.40 -30.85
C GLY A 141 12.18 -32.89 -29.93
N GLN A 142 12.53 -33.31 -28.71
CA GLN A 142 11.58 -33.74 -27.67
C GLN A 142 10.79 -32.54 -27.17
N ALA A 143 11.45 -31.41 -26.92
CA ALA A 143 10.80 -30.15 -26.51
C ALA A 143 9.76 -29.67 -27.53
N ARG A 144 10.04 -29.81 -28.84
CA ARG A 144 9.04 -29.50 -29.89
C ARG A 144 7.88 -30.47 -29.88
N ALA A 145 8.14 -31.76 -29.63
CA ALA A 145 7.09 -32.76 -29.55
C ALA A 145 6.18 -32.53 -28.33
N SER A 146 6.75 -32.24 -27.16
CA SER A 146 5.98 -31.91 -25.94
C SER A 146 5.23 -30.58 -26.07
N GLU A 147 5.83 -29.57 -26.71
CA GLU A 147 5.18 -28.30 -27.01
C GLU A 147 3.95 -28.43 -27.93
N ALA A 148 4.01 -29.35 -28.91
CA ALA A 148 2.90 -29.58 -29.82
C ALA A 148 1.65 -30.17 -29.13
N LEU A 149 1.80 -30.70 -27.92
CA LEU A 149 0.70 -31.23 -27.10
C LEU A 149 0.00 -30.16 -26.27
N LEU A 150 0.61 -28.99 -26.15
CA LEU A 150 0.02 -27.86 -25.39
C LEU A 150 -1.30 -27.41 -26.04
N ASP A 151 -2.30 -27.20 -25.22
CA ASP A 151 -3.55 -26.59 -25.66
C ASP A 151 -3.38 -25.07 -25.88
N ARG A 152 -4.42 -24.40 -26.32
CA ARG A 152 -4.35 -22.96 -26.59
C ARG A 152 -4.11 -22.16 -25.31
N SER A 153 -4.79 -22.51 -24.22
CA SER A 153 -4.69 -21.80 -22.95
C SER A 153 -3.29 -21.93 -22.33
N GLU A 154 -2.67 -23.10 -22.44
CA GLU A 154 -1.30 -23.32 -21.98
C GLU A 154 -0.27 -22.51 -22.79
N ARG A 155 -0.49 -22.38 -24.12
CA ARG A 155 0.35 -21.53 -24.96
C ARG A 155 0.18 -20.04 -24.67
N GLU A 156 -1.05 -19.60 -24.41
CA GLU A 156 -1.34 -18.22 -23.98
C GLU A 156 -0.70 -17.93 -22.62
N ALA A 157 -0.77 -18.87 -21.66
CA ALA A 157 -0.10 -18.74 -20.36
C ALA A 157 1.42 -18.57 -20.49
N LEU A 158 2.06 -19.29 -21.40
CA LEU A 158 3.50 -19.12 -21.68
C LEU A 158 3.81 -17.77 -22.31
N GLN A 159 2.97 -17.26 -23.22
CA GLN A 159 3.13 -15.90 -23.78
C GLN A 159 2.96 -14.83 -22.70
N ILE A 160 1.98 -14.98 -21.80
CA ILE A 160 1.77 -14.08 -20.64
C ILE A 160 2.99 -14.12 -19.72
N ALA A 161 3.51 -15.30 -19.38
CA ALA A 161 4.69 -15.41 -18.53
C ALA A 161 5.94 -14.79 -19.16
N LEU A 162 6.13 -14.94 -20.48
CA LEU A 162 7.20 -14.27 -21.23
C LEU A 162 7.00 -12.75 -21.30
N GLN A 163 5.77 -12.28 -21.40
CA GLN A 163 5.45 -10.84 -21.37
C GLN A 163 5.74 -10.23 -19.99
N TRP A 164 5.31 -10.90 -18.94
CA TRP A 164 5.62 -10.50 -17.57
C TRP A 164 7.13 -10.47 -17.29
N ALA A 165 7.87 -11.47 -17.80
CA ALA A 165 9.32 -11.50 -17.68
C ALA A 165 10.06 -10.47 -18.56
N GLY A 166 9.33 -9.65 -19.34
CA GLY A 166 9.88 -8.56 -20.14
C GLY A 166 10.45 -8.98 -21.51
N PHE A 167 10.24 -10.22 -21.95
CA PHE A 167 10.79 -10.74 -23.21
C PHE A 167 9.80 -10.73 -24.38
N TYR A 168 8.49 -10.64 -24.10
CA TYR A 168 7.44 -10.66 -25.13
C TYR A 168 6.56 -9.41 -25.06
N ASN A 169 6.30 -8.77 -26.20
CA ASN A 169 5.54 -7.51 -26.28
C ASN A 169 4.47 -7.50 -27.38
N SER A 170 4.08 -8.70 -27.84
CA SER A 170 3.05 -8.85 -28.87
C SER A 170 1.74 -9.38 -28.25
N SER A 171 0.70 -9.51 -29.08
CA SER A 171 -0.60 -10.04 -28.63
C SER A 171 -0.53 -11.47 -28.12
N ILE A 172 -1.31 -11.75 -27.08
CA ILE A 172 -1.49 -13.10 -26.52
C ILE A 172 -2.53 -13.82 -27.37
N ASP A 173 -2.11 -14.76 -28.21
CA ASP A 173 -2.95 -15.44 -29.18
C ASP A 173 -2.79 -16.98 -29.18
N GLY A 174 -1.85 -17.48 -28.35
CA GLY A 174 -1.48 -18.89 -28.28
C GLY A 174 -0.72 -19.40 -29.51
N ALA A 175 -0.28 -18.51 -30.42
CA ALA A 175 0.49 -18.90 -31.59
C ALA A 175 1.99 -18.64 -31.37
N PHE A 176 2.81 -19.69 -31.45
CA PHE A 176 4.26 -19.57 -31.30
C PHE A 176 4.93 -19.21 -32.63
N GLY A 177 4.70 -17.95 -33.05
CA GLY A 177 5.32 -17.35 -34.23
C GLY A 177 6.76 -16.89 -33.99
N ARG A 178 7.32 -16.13 -34.97
CA ARG A 178 8.70 -15.62 -34.88
C ARG A 178 8.93 -14.77 -33.63
N GLY A 179 7.96 -13.93 -33.24
CA GLY A 179 8.06 -13.08 -32.03
C GLY A 179 8.16 -13.91 -30.76
N THR A 180 7.25 -14.87 -30.57
CA THR A 180 7.27 -15.78 -29.41
C THR A 180 8.54 -16.62 -29.36
N ARG A 181 9.03 -17.12 -30.52
CA ARG A 181 10.29 -17.85 -30.58
C ARG A 181 11.50 -17.01 -30.22
N GLY A 182 11.52 -15.74 -30.64
CA GLY A 182 12.54 -14.77 -30.21
C GLY A 182 12.51 -14.57 -28.71
N ALA A 183 11.33 -14.28 -28.15
CA ALA A 183 11.14 -14.11 -26.72
C ALA A 183 11.59 -15.32 -25.88
N MET A 184 11.26 -16.54 -26.32
CA MET A 184 11.73 -17.79 -25.70
C MET A 184 13.26 -17.89 -25.72
N SER A 185 13.89 -17.57 -26.86
CA SER A 185 15.34 -17.60 -27.03
C SER A 185 16.03 -16.57 -26.11
N ASP A 186 15.49 -15.35 -26.04
CA ASP A 186 16.04 -14.28 -25.23
C ASP A 186 15.90 -14.61 -23.73
N TRP A 187 14.75 -15.16 -23.31
CA TRP A 187 14.52 -15.63 -21.96
C TRP A 187 15.48 -16.78 -21.58
N GLN A 188 15.66 -17.75 -22.50
CA GLN A 188 16.62 -18.85 -22.32
C GLN A 188 18.04 -18.32 -22.09
N ALA A 189 18.50 -17.39 -22.92
CA ALA A 189 19.82 -16.78 -22.80
C ALA A 189 19.99 -16.05 -21.45
N ALA A 190 18.98 -15.27 -21.03
CA ALA A 190 18.99 -14.55 -19.77
C ALA A 190 19.01 -15.47 -18.53
N ASN A 191 18.44 -16.67 -18.63
CA ASN A 191 18.40 -17.66 -17.55
C ASN A 191 19.49 -18.74 -17.66
N GLY A 192 20.50 -18.55 -18.53
CA GLY A 192 21.64 -19.47 -18.65
C GLY A 192 21.33 -20.76 -19.40
N TYR A 193 20.23 -20.82 -20.14
CA TYR A 193 19.90 -21.94 -21.03
C TYR A 193 20.40 -21.70 -22.45
N GLU A 194 20.53 -22.79 -23.23
CA GLU A 194 20.84 -22.68 -24.66
C GLU A 194 19.68 -21.99 -25.40
N PRO A 195 19.90 -20.90 -26.16
CA PRO A 195 18.85 -20.09 -26.79
C PRO A 195 18.28 -20.78 -28.06
N THR A 196 17.51 -21.83 -27.89
CA THR A 196 16.94 -22.65 -28.97
C THR A 196 15.63 -22.08 -29.53
N GLY A 197 14.97 -21.16 -28.80
CA GLY A 197 13.64 -20.66 -29.11
C GLY A 197 12.52 -21.66 -28.95
N VAL A 198 12.81 -22.82 -28.30
CA VAL A 198 11.83 -23.83 -27.92
C VAL A 198 12.09 -24.24 -26.49
N LEU A 199 11.12 -23.94 -25.60
CA LEU A 199 11.26 -24.24 -24.17
C LEU A 199 11.05 -25.75 -23.93
N THR A 200 11.96 -26.37 -23.17
CA THR A 200 11.75 -27.72 -22.65
C THR A 200 10.63 -27.72 -21.60
N SER A 201 10.14 -28.88 -21.22
CA SER A 201 9.13 -29.03 -20.15
C SER A 201 9.64 -28.43 -18.83
N LEU A 202 10.92 -28.60 -18.51
CA LEU A 202 11.54 -28.03 -17.32
C LEU A 202 11.61 -26.49 -17.42
N GLN A 203 11.98 -25.94 -18.56
CA GLN A 203 12.05 -24.49 -18.79
C GLN A 203 10.67 -23.83 -18.77
N ARG A 204 9.64 -24.50 -19.33
CA ARG A 204 8.25 -24.04 -19.21
C ARG A 204 7.79 -24.00 -17.75
N ALA A 205 8.11 -25.06 -16.99
CA ALA A 205 7.80 -25.11 -15.56
C ALA A 205 8.53 -24.00 -14.80
N HIS A 206 9.81 -23.73 -15.11
CA HIS A 206 10.58 -22.65 -14.50
C HIS A 206 9.96 -21.27 -14.80
N LEU A 207 9.66 -20.97 -16.06
CA LEU A 207 9.07 -19.70 -16.48
C LEU A 207 7.70 -19.47 -15.84
N VAL A 208 6.80 -20.43 -15.92
CA VAL A 208 5.45 -20.35 -15.34
C VAL A 208 5.51 -20.38 -13.80
N GLY A 209 6.44 -21.15 -13.25
CA GLY A 209 6.70 -21.18 -11.81
C GLY A 209 7.12 -19.81 -11.28
N ALA A 210 8.08 -19.14 -11.92
CA ALA A 210 8.50 -17.79 -11.55
C ALA A 210 7.35 -16.77 -11.65
N TYR A 211 6.53 -16.88 -12.69
CA TYR A 211 5.34 -16.06 -12.88
C TYR A 211 4.29 -16.27 -11.77
N ASN A 212 4.08 -17.52 -11.33
CA ASN A 212 3.10 -17.83 -10.28
C ASN A 212 3.64 -17.55 -8.87
N ALA A 213 4.95 -17.69 -8.66
CA ALA A 213 5.59 -17.45 -7.36
C ALA A 213 5.39 -16.02 -6.83
N VAL A 214 5.12 -15.05 -7.70
CA VAL A 214 4.76 -13.68 -7.32
C VAL A 214 3.49 -13.65 -6.45
N LEU A 215 2.59 -14.61 -6.66
CA LEU A 215 1.33 -14.73 -5.91
C LEU A 215 1.39 -15.74 -4.76
N ASP A 216 2.57 -16.29 -4.44
CA ASP A 216 2.71 -17.23 -3.33
C ASP A 216 2.27 -16.56 -2.02
N GLY A 217 1.38 -17.23 -1.28
CA GLY A 217 0.80 -16.74 -0.04
C GLY A 217 -0.33 -15.70 -0.20
N MET A 218 -0.73 -15.37 -1.44
CA MET A 218 -1.85 -14.44 -1.68
C MET A 218 -3.21 -15.11 -1.61
N ASP A 219 -3.29 -16.42 -1.87
CA ASP A 219 -4.52 -17.23 -1.82
C ASP A 219 -5.71 -16.51 -2.46
N MET A 220 -5.57 -16.17 -3.77
CA MET A 220 -6.61 -15.45 -4.51
C MET A 220 -7.92 -16.24 -4.46
N GLU A 221 -8.96 -15.67 -3.85
CA GLU A 221 -10.26 -16.30 -3.64
C GLU A 221 -11.38 -15.45 -4.23
N LEU A 222 -12.32 -16.11 -4.92
CA LEU A 222 -13.51 -15.44 -5.46
C LEU A 222 -14.51 -15.16 -4.34
N VAL A 223 -14.57 -13.90 -3.92
CA VAL A 223 -15.56 -13.40 -2.96
C VAL A 223 -16.82 -13.02 -3.70
N ARG A 224 -17.96 -13.53 -3.20
CA ARG A 224 -19.32 -13.13 -3.61
C ARG A 224 -19.97 -12.46 -2.42
N ASP A 225 -20.15 -11.16 -2.50
CA ASP A 225 -20.75 -10.37 -1.44
C ASP A 225 -22.15 -9.90 -1.87
N ASP A 226 -23.17 -10.58 -1.36
CA ASP A 226 -24.56 -10.29 -1.69
C ASP A 226 -25.03 -8.92 -1.18
N ALA A 227 -24.44 -8.41 -0.09
CA ALA A 227 -24.79 -7.10 0.47
C ALA A 227 -24.32 -5.96 -0.45
N THR A 228 -23.12 -6.05 -0.98
CA THR A 228 -22.61 -5.09 -1.98
C THR A 228 -23.10 -5.40 -3.39
N GLY A 229 -23.49 -6.64 -3.67
CA GLY A 229 -23.77 -7.13 -5.03
C GLY A 229 -22.51 -7.13 -5.90
N ILE A 230 -21.37 -7.50 -5.34
CA ILE A 230 -20.08 -7.56 -6.04
C ILE A 230 -19.52 -8.98 -5.94
N GLU A 231 -19.00 -9.46 -7.06
CA GLU A 231 -18.20 -10.67 -7.14
C GLU A 231 -16.81 -10.29 -7.67
N ILE A 232 -15.74 -10.68 -6.96
CA ILE A 232 -14.37 -10.32 -7.27
C ILE A 232 -13.37 -11.27 -6.59
N GLU A 233 -12.26 -11.60 -7.24
CA GLU A 233 -11.16 -12.30 -6.59
C GLU A 233 -10.35 -11.33 -5.72
N VAL A 234 -10.10 -11.70 -4.45
CA VAL A 234 -9.30 -10.92 -3.50
C VAL A 234 -8.16 -11.75 -2.93
N PRO A 235 -7.04 -11.14 -2.51
CA PRO A 235 -5.91 -11.86 -1.91
C PRO A 235 -6.20 -12.27 -0.46
N SER A 236 -7.03 -13.31 -0.27
CA SER A 236 -7.53 -13.76 1.04
C SER A 236 -6.43 -14.26 1.98
N GLY A 237 -5.25 -14.60 1.47
CA GLY A 237 -4.08 -14.94 2.27
C GLY A 237 -3.52 -13.76 3.08
N VAL A 238 -3.80 -12.52 2.67
CA VAL A 238 -3.24 -11.31 3.29
C VAL A 238 -4.29 -10.30 3.75
N VAL A 239 -5.55 -10.41 3.26
CA VAL A 239 -6.66 -9.57 3.74
C VAL A 239 -7.85 -10.42 4.15
N SER A 240 -8.66 -9.95 5.10
CA SER A 240 -9.93 -10.57 5.49
C SER A 240 -11.02 -9.52 5.64
N PHE A 241 -12.28 -9.95 5.48
CA PHE A 241 -13.43 -9.07 5.70
C PHE A 241 -13.42 -8.54 7.14
N ALA A 242 -13.48 -7.23 7.30
CA ALA A 242 -13.49 -6.53 8.58
C ALA A 242 -14.89 -6.00 8.93
N ALA A 243 -15.48 -5.18 8.06
CA ALA A 243 -16.74 -4.52 8.36
C ALA A 243 -17.44 -3.97 7.10
N TYR A 244 -18.75 -3.73 7.23
CA TYR A 244 -19.48 -2.83 6.35
C TYR A 244 -19.46 -1.42 6.95
N ALA A 245 -18.90 -0.47 6.22
CA ALA A 245 -18.90 0.96 6.52
C ALA A 245 -19.33 1.73 5.25
N PRO A 246 -20.63 1.84 4.96
CA PRO A 246 -21.11 2.36 3.69
C PRO A 246 -20.44 3.69 3.28
N PRO A 247 -20.01 3.83 2.03
CA PRO A 247 -20.32 2.95 0.88
C PRO A 247 -19.35 1.77 0.70
N PHE A 248 -18.57 1.38 1.70
CA PHE A 248 -17.51 0.37 1.61
C PHE A 248 -17.85 -0.93 2.34
N ALA A 249 -17.48 -2.07 1.74
CA ALA A 249 -17.18 -3.29 2.47
C ALA A 249 -15.65 -3.37 2.56
N ARG A 250 -15.10 -3.41 3.78
CA ARG A 250 -13.68 -3.30 4.07
C ARG A 250 -13.06 -4.68 4.28
N PHE A 251 -11.94 -4.94 3.62
CA PHE A 251 -11.07 -6.08 3.86
C PHE A 251 -9.72 -5.52 4.30
N GLU A 252 -9.30 -5.89 5.50
CA GLU A 252 -8.10 -5.35 6.15
C GLU A 252 -7.01 -6.41 6.25
N ALA A 253 -5.78 -5.97 6.40
CA ALA A 253 -4.61 -6.82 6.52
C ALA A 253 -4.73 -7.82 7.67
N THR A 254 -4.33 -9.07 7.42
CA THR A 254 -4.30 -10.16 8.42
C THR A 254 -2.90 -10.42 8.98
N GLY A 255 -1.84 -9.82 8.43
CA GLY A 255 -0.44 -10.06 8.74
C GLY A 255 0.42 -8.81 8.66
N GLU A 256 1.71 -9.00 8.36
CA GLU A 256 2.69 -7.92 8.28
C GLU A 256 2.56 -7.07 7.00
N LEU A 257 1.91 -7.59 5.96
CA LEU A 257 1.70 -6.87 4.72
C LEU A 257 0.53 -5.91 4.89
N ASP A 258 0.79 -4.60 4.82
CA ASP A 258 -0.22 -3.55 4.94
C ASP A 258 -1.03 -3.41 3.64
N ALA A 259 -1.93 -4.36 3.43
CA ALA A 259 -2.81 -4.41 2.26
C ALA A 259 -4.25 -4.14 2.67
N THR A 260 -4.99 -3.39 1.85
CA THR A 260 -6.43 -3.15 2.05
C THR A 260 -7.18 -3.32 0.74
N VAL A 261 -8.32 -3.99 0.79
CA VAL A 261 -9.28 -4.04 -0.32
C VAL A 261 -10.60 -3.43 0.15
N LEU A 262 -11.15 -2.54 -0.66
CA LEU A 262 -12.47 -1.98 -0.44
C LEU A 262 -13.38 -2.38 -1.60
N LEU A 263 -14.57 -2.91 -1.29
CA LEU A 263 -15.63 -3.02 -2.28
C LEU A 263 -16.53 -1.80 -2.14
N ILE A 264 -16.77 -1.10 -3.24
CA ILE A 264 -17.55 0.14 -3.29
C ILE A 264 -18.93 -0.18 -3.79
N SER A 265 -19.97 0.08 -2.98
CA SER A 265 -21.35 -0.16 -3.37
C SER A 265 -22.28 0.86 -2.72
N GLN A 266 -22.97 1.64 -3.53
CA GLN A 266 -24.02 2.58 -3.06
C GLN A 266 -25.04 2.85 -4.14
N PRO A 267 -26.29 3.20 -3.77
CA PRO A 267 -27.24 3.75 -4.72
C PRO A 267 -26.80 5.14 -5.16
N GLY A 268 -26.95 5.48 -6.44
CA GLY A 268 -26.54 6.79 -6.87
C GLY A 268 -26.80 7.11 -8.33
N ASP A 269 -26.51 8.36 -8.63
CA ASP A 269 -26.52 8.99 -9.94
C ASP A 269 -25.13 9.56 -10.26
N GLN A 270 -25.02 10.29 -11.37
CA GLN A 270 -23.76 10.93 -11.78
C GLN A 270 -23.25 11.94 -10.74
N THR A 271 -24.13 12.68 -10.06
CA THR A 271 -23.74 13.65 -9.03
C THR A 271 -23.07 12.95 -7.85
N ARG A 272 -23.63 11.83 -7.40
CA ARG A 272 -23.06 11.00 -6.34
C ARG A 272 -21.76 10.32 -6.76
N LEU A 273 -21.66 9.86 -8.03
CA LEU A 273 -20.42 9.30 -8.56
C LEU A 273 -19.29 10.34 -8.51
N PHE A 274 -19.58 11.57 -8.91
CA PHE A 274 -18.61 12.67 -8.87
C PHE A 274 -18.25 13.08 -7.44
N GLY A 275 -19.24 13.16 -6.54
CA GLY A 275 -18.99 13.39 -5.12
C GLY A 275 -18.10 12.31 -4.49
N LEU A 276 -18.34 11.04 -4.82
CA LEU A 276 -17.47 9.95 -4.37
C LEU A 276 -16.04 10.08 -4.91
N TYR A 277 -15.88 10.44 -6.17
CA TYR A 277 -14.56 10.70 -6.78
C TYR A 277 -13.79 11.78 -6.03
N GLU A 278 -14.44 12.92 -5.68
CA GLU A 278 -13.78 14.01 -4.94
C GLU A 278 -13.43 13.57 -3.49
N ILE A 279 -14.35 12.89 -2.80
CA ILE A 279 -14.13 12.43 -1.43
C ILE A 279 -12.98 11.40 -1.36
N LEU A 280 -12.92 10.43 -2.27
CA LEU A 280 -11.88 9.40 -2.24
C LEU A 280 -10.47 9.99 -2.34
N GLN A 281 -10.30 11.11 -3.03
CA GLN A 281 -9.01 11.77 -3.16
C GLN A 281 -8.54 12.46 -1.86
N THR A 282 -9.44 12.65 -0.89
CA THR A 282 -9.08 13.23 0.41
C THR A 282 -8.66 12.19 1.45
N LEU A 283 -8.81 10.91 1.15
CA LEU A 283 -8.47 9.84 2.09
C LEU A 283 -6.95 9.67 2.23
N GLU A 284 -6.50 9.37 3.44
CA GLU A 284 -5.09 9.11 3.75
C GLU A 284 -4.52 7.93 2.95
N ILE A 285 -5.35 6.90 2.71
CA ILE A 285 -4.97 5.74 1.91
C ILE A 285 -4.78 6.03 0.41
N VAL A 286 -5.09 7.25 -0.04
CA VAL A 286 -4.97 7.66 -1.45
C VAL A 286 -3.93 8.76 -1.57
N PRO A 287 -2.67 8.42 -1.95
CA PRO A 287 -1.63 9.40 -2.19
C PRO A 287 -2.04 10.50 -3.17
N ALA A 288 -1.50 11.70 -2.99
CA ALA A 288 -1.85 12.86 -3.81
C ALA A 288 -1.40 12.69 -5.28
N ASP A 289 -0.20 12.14 -5.46
CA ASP A 289 0.40 11.96 -6.78
C ASP A 289 -0.14 10.72 -7.49
N GLY A 290 -0.29 10.84 -8.81
CA GLY A 290 -0.67 9.75 -9.70
C GLY A 290 -1.83 10.09 -10.64
N PRO A 291 -2.14 9.20 -11.60
CA PRO A 291 -3.17 9.41 -12.59
C PRO A 291 -4.59 9.53 -11.99
N ARG A 292 -5.34 10.49 -12.49
CA ARG A 292 -6.74 10.72 -12.14
C ARG A 292 -7.57 10.76 -13.43
N LYS A 293 -8.55 9.88 -13.55
CA LYS A 293 -9.42 9.84 -14.72
C LYS A 293 -10.88 9.81 -14.29
N ARG A 294 -11.70 10.71 -14.85
CA ARG A 294 -13.13 10.76 -14.62
C ARG A 294 -13.87 10.88 -15.94
N ASP A 295 -14.72 9.91 -16.21
CA ASP A 295 -15.66 9.88 -17.32
C ASP A 295 -17.10 10.13 -16.79
N ASN A 296 -18.07 10.20 -17.69
CA ASN A 296 -19.46 10.47 -17.31
C ASN A 296 -20.06 9.43 -16.35
N ASN A 297 -19.69 8.15 -16.51
CA ASN A 297 -20.26 7.03 -15.78
C ASN A 297 -19.22 6.20 -15.02
N SER A 298 -17.97 6.62 -14.98
CA SER A 298 -16.90 5.90 -14.30
C SER A 298 -15.76 6.82 -13.91
N PHE A 299 -14.93 6.35 -13.00
CA PHE A 299 -13.65 6.97 -12.71
C PHE A 299 -12.59 5.92 -12.34
N SER A 300 -11.33 6.32 -12.46
CA SER A 300 -10.20 5.65 -11.83
C SER A 300 -9.29 6.67 -11.15
N ILE A 301 -8.75 6.26 -10.02
CA ILE A 301 -7.80 7.02 -9.21
C ILE A 301 -6.61 6.10 -8.98
N GLU A 302 -5.42 6.55 -9.32
CA GLU A 302 -4.18 5.91 -8.92
C GLU A 302 -3.41 6.87 -8.04
N GLY A 303 -3.01 6.43 -6.86
CA GLY A 303 -2.17 7.20 -5.96
C GLY A 303 -0.90 6.45 -5.66
N MET A 304 0.25 7.14 -5.63
CA MET A 304 1.54 6.52 -5.37
C MET A 304 2.44 7.47 -4.60
N ASP A 305 3.01 6.97 -3.51
CA ASP A 305 4.05 7.62 -2.73
C ASP A 305 5.16 6.63 -2.35
N GLY A 306 6.05 6.99 -1.43
CA GLY A 306 7.13 6.11 -0.96
C GLY A 306 6.68 4.97 -0.05
N GLU A 307 5.43 4.97 0.42
CA GLU A 307 4.91 3.99 1.36
C GLU A 307 3.87 3.06 0.75
N ARG A 308 2.99 3.61 -0.12
CA ARG A 308 1.84 2.87 -0.65
C ARG A 308 1.52 3.21 -2.10
N HIS A 309 0.83 2.27 -2.72
CA HIS A 309 0.28 2.40 -4.06
C HIS A 309 -1.20 2.03 -4.01
N THR A 310 -2.06 2.96 -4.36
CA THR A 310 -3.52 2.80 -4.32
C THR A 310 -4.10 2.84 -5.72
N TYR A 311 -4.97 1.89 -6.03
CA TYR A 311 -5.79 1.90 -7.24
C TYR A 311 -7.26 1.82 -6.85
N ILE A 312 -8.08 2.73 -7.39
CA ILE A 312 -9.53 2.75 -7.17
C ILE A 312 -10.23 2.84 -8.52
N THR A 313 -11.28 2.09 -8.70
CA THR A 313 -12.18 2.24 -9.83
C THR A 313 -13.62 2.09 -9.40
N ALA A 314 -14.52 2.87 -9.99
CA ALA A 314 -15.96 2.69 -9.81
C ALA A 314 -16.72 3.12 -11.06
N SER A 315 -17.88 2.51 -11.25
CA SER A 315 -18.77 2.78 -12.38
C SER A 315 -20.23 2.88 -11.94
N LEU A 316 -20.99 3.72 -12.62
CA LEU A 316 -22.43 3.91 -12.45
C LEU A 316 -23.16 3.09 -13.50
N SER A 317 -23.99 2.14 -13.04
CA SER A 317 -24.86 1.35 -13.88
C SER A 317 -26.15 1.01 -13.14
N GLY A 318 -27.31 1.10 -13.80
CA GLY A 318 -28.59 0.69 -13.21
C GLY A 318 -29.02 1.46 -11.94
N GLY A 319 -28.49 2.68 -11.72
CA GLY A 319 -28.77 3.47 -10.51
C GLY A 319 -27.93 3.06 -9.30
N ALA A 320 -26.89 2.26 -9.50
CA ALA A 320 -25.91 1.86 -8.50
C ALA A 320 -24.50 2.25 -8.93
N ILE A 321 -23.69 2.69 -7.99
CA ILE A 321 -22.26 2.95 -8.13
C ILE A 321 -21.55 1.76 -7.51
N LYS A 322 -20.76 1.04 -8.33
CA LYS A 322 -20.01 -0.14 -7.89
C LYS A 322 -18.57 -0.08 -8.37
N GLY A 323 -17.69 -0.59 -7.55
CA GLY A 323 -16.28 -0.61 -7.83
C GLY A 323 -15.46 -1.28 -6.73
N PHE A 324 -14.15 -1.11 -6.80
CA PHE A 324 -13.24 -1.59 -5.77
C PHE A 324 -12.02 -0.69 -5.65
N ALA A 325 -11.34 -0.80 -4.53
CA ALA A 325 -10.01 -0.23 -4.30
C ALA A 325 -9.04 -1.34 -3.86
N LEU A 326 -7.80 -1.22 -4.29
CA LEU A 326 -6.65 -1.99 -3.82
C LEU A 326 -5.62 -0.99 -3.30
N VAL A 327 -5.28 -1.09 -2.01
CA VAL A 327 -4.17 -0.37 -1.38
C VAL A 327 -3.08 -1.38 -1.11
N TRP A 328 -1.85 -1.08 -1.56
CA TRP A 328 -0.72 -2.00 -1.50
C TRP A 328 0.56 -1.26 -1.09
N PRO A 329 1.46 -1.87 -0.31
CA PRO A 329 2.72 -1.23 0.05
C PRO A 329 3.59 -1.00 -1.19
N ALA A 330 4.33 0.12 -1.19
CA ALA A 330 5.30 0.43 -2.23
C ALA A 330 6.48 -0.57 -2.22
N GLY A 331 7.12 -0.78 -3.38
CA GLY A 331 8.25 -1.69 -3.53
C GLY A 331 7.87 -3.15 -3.84
N ASP A 332 6.58 -3.43 -4.01
CA ASP A 332 6.05 -4.76 -4.38
C ASP A 332 5.12 -4.68 -5.61
N GLU A 333 5.50 -3.84 -6.58
CA GLU A 333 4.68 -3.50 -7.74
C GLU A 333 4.33 -4.73 -8.60
N ALA A 334 5.28 -5.65 -8.75
CA ALA A 334 5.07 -6.85 -9.57
C ALA A 334 3.92 -7.72 -9.03
N ARG A 335 3.81 -7.84 -7.70
CA ARG A 335 2.73 -8.58 -7.04
C ARG A 335 1.44 -7.79 -7.10
N ARG A 336 1.49 -6.50 -6.76
CA ARG A 336 0.35 -5.59 -6.85
C ARG A 336 -0.30 -5.62 -8.24
N ASP A 337 0.49 -5.48 -9.30
CA ASP A 337 -0.01 -5.44 -10.67
C ASP A 337 -0.71 -6.75 -11.04
N ARG A 338 -0.13 -7.89 -10.64
CA ARG A 338 -0.76 -9.20 -10.84
C ARG A 338 -2.08 -9.36 -10.10
N ILE A 339 -2.14 -8.92 -8.84
CA ILE A 339 -3.38 -8.94 -8.04
C ILE A 339 -4.41 -8.03 -8.69
N LEU A 340 -4.02 -6.82 -9.08
CA LEU A 340 -4.89 -5.86 -9.72
C LEU A 340 -5.48 -6.39 -11.03
N ASP A 341 -4.66 -7.02 -11.88
CA ASP A 341 -5.12 -7.66 -13.13
C ASP A 341 -6.17 -8.75 -12.86
N ILE A 342 -5.95 -9.58 -11.84
CA ILE A 342 -6.90 -10.63 -11.43
C ILE A 342 -8.18 -10.02 -10.89
N MET A 343 -8.09 -9.00 -10.02
CA MET A 343 -9.25 -8.30 -9.48
C MET A 343 -10.07 -7.64 -10.59
N GLN A 344 -9.43 -6.98 -11.54
CA GLN A 344 -10.10 -6.35 -12.68
C GLN A 344 -10.78 -7.38 -13.60
N ALA A 345 -10.11 -8.49 -13.86
CA ALA A 345 -10.63 -9.55 -14.73
C ALA A 345 -11.81 -10.32 -14.11
N SER A 346 -11.83 -10.45 -12.79
CA SER A 346 -12.86 -11.19 -12.04
C SER A 346 -14.01 -10.31 -11.56
N PHE A 347 -13.86 -8.97 -11.59
CA PHE A 347 -14.88 -8.05 -11.10
C PHE A 347 -16.19 -8.17 -11.87
N ALA A 348 -17.25 -8.51 -11.14
CA ALA A 348 -18.62 -8.54 -11.67
C ALA A 348 -19.58 -7.80 -10.74
N SER A 349 -20.47 -7.01 -11.34
CA SER A 349 -21.52 -6.26 -10.66
C SER A 349 -22.84 -7.03 -10.80
N ASN A 350 -23.37 -7.49 -9.68
CA ASN A 350 -24.63 -8.21 -9.57
C ASN A 350 -25.73 -7.34 -8.92
N ASP A 351 -26.93 -7.86 -8.81
CA ASP A 351 -28.01 -7.21 -8.04
C ASP A 351 -27.60 -7.11 -6.55
N GLY A 352 -28.09 -6.09 -5.86
CA GLY A 352 -27.73 -5.77 -4.49
C GLY A 352 -26.96 -4.46 -4.42
N VAL A 353 -27.19 -3.68 -3.39
CA VAL A 353 -26.51 -2.41 -3.11
C VAL A 353 -26.40 -2.28 -1.60
N LEU A 354 -25.23 -1.93 -1.11
CA LEU A 354 -24.98 -1.78 0.31
C LEU A 354 -25.93 -0.72 0.92
N ASP A 355 -26.64 -1.12 1.98
CA ASP A 355 -27.59 -0.23 2.65
C ASP A 355 -26.84 0.90 3.37
N PRO A 356 -27.09 2.18 3.06
CA PRO A 356 -26.46 3.31 3.74
C PRO A 356 -26.71 3.34 5.26
N GLY A 357 -27.72 2.62 5.76
CA GLY A 357 -28.04 2.51 7.19
C GLY A 357 -27.24 1.44 7.94
N LEU A 358 -26.46 0.61 7.25
CA LEU A 358 -25.58 -0.38 7.88
C LEU A 358 -24.34 0.34 8.46
N THR A 359 -24.40 0.67 9.75
CA THR A 359 -23.22 1.12 10.51
C THR A 359 -22.85 0.05 11.51
N SER A 360 -21.54 -0.26 11.60
CA SER A 360 -21.05 -1.19 12.64
C SER A 360 -21.30 -0.58 14.02
N PRO A 361 -21.86 -1.35 15.00
CA PRO A 361 -22.07 -0.85 16.35
C PRO A 361 -20.71 -0.56 16.98
N GLY A 362 -20.42 0.71 17.27
CA GLY A 362 -19.23 1.13 18.03
C GLY A 362 -18.27 2.07 17.28
N GLU A 363 -18.47 2.38 16.02
CA GLU A 363 -17.72 3.45 15.37
C GLU A 363 -18.31 4.81 15.81
N GLU A 364 -17.62 5.49 16.73
CA GLU A 364 -17.82 6.92 16.94
C GLU A 364 -17.48 7.61 15.62
N GLN A 365 -18.40 8.41 15.10
CA GLN A 365 -18.12 9.30 13.96
C GLN A 365 -17.12 10.34 14.42
N ALA A 366 -15.83 10.02 14.34
CA ALA A 366 -14.79 11.02 14.49
C ALA A 366 -14.85 11.97 13.28
N VAL A 367 -14.62 13.25 13.52
CA VAL A 367 -14.65 14.31 12.48
C VAL A 367 -13.65 14.03 11.37
N ASP A 368 -12.63 13.24 11.66
CA ASP A 368 -11.50 12.92 10.78
C ASP A 368 -11.66 11.58 10.02
N LEU A 369 -12.86 10.93 10.10
CA LEU A 369 -13.12 9.66 9.44
C LEU A 369 -14.29 9.77 8.48
N ILE A 370 -14.11 9.21 7.27
CA ILE A 370 -15.17 8.96 6.31
C ILE A 370 -15.36 7.45 6.21
N SER A 371 -16.50 6.96 6.68
CA SER A 371 -16.82 5.52 6.63
C SER A 371 -15.70 4.65 7.24
N GLY A 372 -15.12 5.10 8.36
CA GLY A 372 -14.01 4.41 9.06
C GLY A 372 -12.64 4.56 8.39
N LEU A 373 -12.49 5.39 7.36
CA LEU A 373 -11.21 5.69 6.70
C LEU A 373 -10.74 7.09 7.07
N ALA A 374 -9.46 7.23 7.44
CA ALA A 374 -8.88 8.52 7.83
C ALA A 374 -8.80 9.47 6.63
N ILE A 375 -9.15 10.74 6.88
CA ILE A 375 -8.92 11.84 5.94
C ILE A 375 -7.48 12.30 6.10
N ARG A 376 -6.80 12.54 4.99
CA ARG A 376 -5.44 13.07 4.97
C ARG A 376 -5.39 14.39 5.73
N GLN A 377 -4.47 14.48 6.68
CA GLN A 377 -4.24 15.67 7.49
C GLN A 377 -2.90 16.32 7.09
N PRO A 378 -2.79 17.63 7.12
CA PRO A 378 -1.50 18.28 6.96
C PRO A 378 -0.56 17.90 8.10
N ILE A 379 0.74 17.75 7.83
CA ILE A 379 1.77 17.50 8.83
C ILE A 379 1.78 18.59 9.90
N LEU A 380 1.58 19.83 9.46
CA LEU A 380 1.55 21.01 10.30
C LEU A 380 0.57 22.03 9.75
N SER A 381 -0.23 22.61 10.64
CA SER A 381 -1.08 23.77 10.32
C SER A 381 -0.73 24.95 11.22
N ARG A 382 -0.59 26.13 10.62
CA ARG A 382 -0.30 27.41 11.27
C ARG A 382 -1.14 28.50 10.66
N SER A 383 -1.09 29.65 11.30
CA SER A 383 -1.70 30.87 10.77
C SER A 383 -0.72 31.67 9.92
N GLY A 384 -1.26 32.47 9.04
CA GLY A 384 -0.56 33.51 8.32
C GLY A 384 -1.49 34.70 8.14
N PHE A 385 -1.01 35.74 7.47
CA PHE A 385 -1.83 36.87 7.11
C PHE A 385 -1.36 37.54 5.81
N TYR A 386 -2.31 38.09 5.09
CA TYR A 386 -2.06 38.77 3.83
C TYR A 386 -1.40 40.14 4.08
N ILE A 387 -0.30 40.42 3.34
CA ILE A 387 0.47 41.67 3.45
C ILE A 387 0.31 42.62 2.26
N ASP A 388 -0.27 42.11 1.16
CA ASP A 388 -0.59 42.91 -0.03
C ASP A 388 -1.89 42.43 -0.68
N ALA A 389 -2.36 43.21 -1.66
CA ALA A 389 -3.60 42.92 -2.39
C ALA A 389 -3.44 41.78 -3.45
N GLU A 390 -2.22 41.38 -3.71
CA GLU A 390 -1.86 40.28 -4.63
C GLU A 390 -1.92 38.90 -3.93
N GLY A 391 -2.21 38.87 -2.61
CA GLY A 391 -2.35 37.63 -1.85
C GLY A 391 -1.02 37.09 -1.33
N THR A 392 0.00 37.94 -1.18
CA THR A 392 1.25 37.55 -0.51
C THR A 392 1.00 37.36 0.99
N VAL A 393 1.44 36.23 1.54
CA VAL A 393 1.20 35.83 2.95
C VAL A 393 2.49 35.83 3.75
N LEU A 394 2.44 36.37 4.94
CA LEU A 394 3.48 36.24 5.96
C LEU A 394 3.07 35.17 6.97
N THR A 395 4.00 34.29 7.33
CA THR A 395 3.81 33.20 8.30
C THR A 395 5.13 32.88 9.01
N THR A 396 5.12 31.88 9.91
CA THR A 396 6.34 31.39 10.56
C THR A 396 7.16 30.49 9.63
N LEU A 397 8.48 30.47 9.82
CA LEU A 397 9.36 29.61 9.03
C LEU A 397 9.05 28.12 9.24
N GLU A 398 8.70 27.70 10.47
CA GLU A 398 8.34 26.32 10.77
C GLU A 398 7.11 25.83 9.99
N ALA A 399 6.20 26.73 9.62
CA ALA A 399 5.00 26.39 8.85
C ALA A 399 5.31 25.87 7.45
N VAL A 400 6.56 26.05 6.98
CA VAL A 400 6.98 25.73 5.61
C VAL A 400 8.25 24.86 5.54
N GLU A 401 8.78 24.46 6.70
CA GLU A 401 9.98 23.60 6.76
C GLU A 401 9.58 22.13 6.64
N GLY A 402 10.25 21.42 5.70
CA GLY A 402 10.04 19.99 5.51
C GLY A 402 8.75 19.63 4.76
N CYS A 403 8.02 20.62 4.22
CA CYS A 403 6.82 20.38 3.44
C CYS A 403 7.14 19.96 2.01
N GLY A 404 6.44 18.97 1.49
CA GLY A 404 6.36 18.69 0.06
C GLY A 404 5.52 19.76 -0.66
N GLU A 405 4.43 20.18 -0.02
CA GLU A 405 3.52 21.21 -0.53
C GLU A 405 3.01 22.12 0.60
N VAL A 406 2.84 23.41 0.30
CA VAL A 406 2.24 24.40 1.21
C VAL A 406 0.94 24.91 0.60
N VAL A 407 -0.16 24.82 1.35
CA VAL A 407 -1.50 25.19 0.88
C VAL A 407 -2.09 26.28 1.77
N LEU A 408 -2.67 27.31 1.15
CA LEU A 408 -3.39 28.38 1.81
C LEU A 408 -4.90 28.12 1.77
N ASP A 409 -5.57 28.26 2.92
CA ASP A 409 -7.01 28.05 3.11
C ASP A 409 -7.54 26.72 2.51
N GLY A 410 -6.68 25.67 2.48
CA GLY A 410 -7.01 24.34 1.98
C GLY A 410 -7.18 24.21 0.46
N THR A 411 -6.96 25.27 -0.32
CA THR A 411 -7.25 25.28 -1.77
C THR A 411 -6.16 25.87 -2.65
N HIS A 412 -5.33 26.78 -2.16
CA HIS A 412 -4.36 27.51 -2.97
C HIS A 412 -2.93 27.04 -2.68
N VAL A 413 -2.31 26.34 -3.59
CA VAL A 413 -0.91 25.96 -3.50
C VAL A 413 -0.04 27.22 -3.53
N ALA A 414 0.92 27.29 -2.61
CA ALA A 414 1.79 28.44 -2.46
C ALA A 414 3.27 28.07 -2.42
N GLN A 415 4.09 28.96 -2.94
CA GLN A 415 5.54 28.83 -2.96
C GLN A 415 6.19 29.77 -1.97
N VAL A 416 7.27 29.35 -1.34
CA VAL A 416 8.05 30.20 -0.43
C VAL A 416 8.94 31.14 -1.25
N VAL A 417 8.63 32.45 -1.23
CA VAL A 417 9.37 33.47 -1.97
C VAL A 417 10.45 34.15 -1.12
N HIS A 418 10.37 34.09 0.22
CA HIS A 418 11.39 34.60 1.13
C HIS A 418 11.42 33.80 2.43
N ARG A 419 12.62 33.62 2.99
CA ARG A 419 12.86 33.01 4.30
C ARG A 419 13.83 33.85 5.10
N ASP A 420 13.49 34.13 6.36
CA ASP A 420 14.38 34.76 7.32
C ASP A 420 14.54 33.87 8.55
N GLY A 421 15.65 33.09 8.55
CA GLY A 421 15.93 32.15 9.64
C GLY A 421 16.31 32.80 10.96
N GLN A 422 16.70 34.09 10.97
CA GLN A 422 17.01 34.83 12.21
C GLN A 422 15.72 35.25 12.93
N LEU A 423 14.74 35.71 12.17
CA LEU A 423 13.44 36.11 12.69
C LEU A 423 12.48 34.92 12.79
N GLY A 424 12.72 33.80 12.09
CA GLY A 424 11.82 32.66 12.05
C GLY A 424 10.54 32.94 11.25
N LEU A 425 10.64 33.71 10.15
CA LEU A 425 9.52 34.06 9.29
C LEU A 425 9.71 33.54 7.86
N ALA A 426 8.60 33.32 7.17
CA ALA A 426 8.54 33.00 5.75
C ALA A 426 7.47 33.83 5.06
N VAL A 427 7.70 34.14 3.76
CA VAL A 427 6.73 34.80 2.90
C VAL A 427 6.33 33.84 1.77
N LEU A 428 5.03 33.71 1.58
CA LEU A 428 4.41 32.81 0.62
C LEU A 428 3.71 33.58 -0.49
N ARG A 429 3.68 32.99 -1.68
CA ARG A 429 2.88 33.49 -2.80
C ARG A 429 2.27 32.30 -3.55
N SER A 430 0.97 32.37 -3.82
CA SER A 430 0.30 31.40 -4.68
C SER A 430 0.46 31.80 -6.15
N ASP A 431 0.49 30.81 -7.04
CA ASP A 431 0.36 31.03 -8.49
C ASP A 431 -1.09 31.35 -8.87
N ASP A 432 -2.05 31.03 -8.02
CA ASP A 432 -3.44 31.44 -8.16
C ASP A 432 -3.62 32.92 -7.86
N GLN A 433 -4.55 33.55 -8.57
CA GLN A 433 -4.89 34.94 -8.33
C GLN A 433 -5.80 35.04 -7.08
N ILE A 434 -5.20 35.31 -5.92
CA ILE A 434 -5.91 35.52 -4.65
C ILE A 434 -6.21 37.03 -4.52
N SER A 435 -7.44 37.35 -4.11
CA SER A 435 -7.85 38.70 -3.80
C SER A 435 -8.34 38.76 -2.34
N PRO A 436 -7.45 39.04 -1.39
CA PRO A 436 -7.82 39.11 0.04
C PRO A 436 -8.93 40.13 0.31
N LEU A 437 -9.77 39.84 1.29
CA LEU A 437 -10.82 40.78 1.73
C LEU A 437 -10.23 42.00 2.44
N ASP A 438 -9.11 41.81 3.14
CA ASP A 438 -8.34 42.83 3.80
C ASP A 438 -6.85 42.48 3.81
N VAL A 439 -5.97 43.44 4.03
CA VAL A 439 -4.53 43.29 4.08
C VAL A 439 -3.92 44.00 5.27
N ALA A 440 -2.81 43.44 5.77
CA ALA A 440 -2.12 43.95 6.94
C ALA A 440 -1.54 45.36 6.71
N ALA A 441 -1.84 46.30 7.61
CA ALA A 441 -1.14 47.57 7.67
C ALA A 441 -0.28 47.60 8.96
N PHE A 442 1.06 47.61 8.79
CA PHE A 442 1.99 47.56 9.91
C PHE A 442 2.05 48.90 10.66
N GLN A 443 1.99 48.85 11.99
CA GLN A 443 2.11 50.01 12.83
C GLN A 443 3.52 50.63 12.77
N SER A 444 3.63 51.91 12.38
CA SER A 444 4.92 52.60 12.26
C SER A 444 5.45 53.16 13.60
N GLY A 445 4.62 53.23 14.63
CA GLY A 445 4.96 53.78 15.92
C GLY A 445 5.37 52.73 16.96
N THR A 446 6.02 53.13 18.04
CA THR A 446 6.28 52.25 19.18
C THR A 446 4.99 52.04 19.97
N PRO A 447 4.50 50.81 20.14
CA PRO A 447 3.28 50.56 20.91
C PRO A 447 3.51 50.84 22.41
N ARG A 448 2.43 51.15 23.12
CA ARG A 448 2.48 51.41 24.54
C ARG A 448 2.47 50.09 25.33
N LEU A 449 3.28 50.04 26.40
CA LEU A 449 3.20 48.95 27.37
C LEU A 449 1.79 48.86 27.96
N GLN A 450 1.32 47.65 28.21
CA GLN A 450 -0.03 47.36 28.73
C GLN A 450 -1.17 47.77 27.76
N ALA A 451 -0.85 48.12 26.51
CA ALA A 451 -1.88 48.29 25.49
C ALA A 451 -2.61 46.95 25.23
N GLU A 452 -3.89 47.06 24.97
CA GLU A 452 -4.69 45.92 24.50
C GLU A 452 -4.17 45.45 23.14
N VAL A 453 -4.06 44.14 22.97
CA VAL A 453 -3.68 43.49 21.72
C VAL A 453 -4.65 42.35 21.41
N ALA A 454 -4.78 42.04 20.15
CA ALA A 454 -5.51 40.89 19.66
C ALA A 454 -4.62 40.02 18.77
N VAL A 455 -4.75 38.71 18.86
CA VAL A 455 -4.13 37.75 17.97
C VAL A 455 -5.23 37.05 17.19
N ALA A 456 -5.14 37.05 15.86
CA ALA A 456 -6.03 36.28 15.02
C ALA A 456 -5.29 35.05 14.51
N GLY A 457 -5.96 33.89 14.50
CA GLY A 457 -5.34 32.66 14.07
C GLY A 457 -6.31 31.49 13.96
N TYR A 458 -5.77 30.33 13.53
CA TYR A 458 -6.48 29.09 13.45
C TYR A 458 -6.00 28.13 14.57
N PRO A 459 -6.47 28.34 15.83
CA PRO A 459 -5.95 27.65 17.02
C PRO A 459 -6.01 26.10 16.91
N TYR A 460 -6.94 25.59 16.14
CA TYR A 460 -7.20 24.16 15.97
C TYR A 460 -6.83 23.64 14.56
N GLY A 461 -5.89 24.29 13.89
CA GLY A 461 -5.34 23.80 12.63
C GLY A 461 -6.34 23.68 11.47
N GLY A 462 -7.37 24.52 11.45
CA GLY A 462 -8.38 24.50 10.37
C GLY A 462 -9.65 23.70 10.69
N LEU A 463 -9.75 23.03 11.85
CA LEU A 463 -11.00 22.37 12.27
C LEU A 463 -12.17 23.34 12.36
N LEU A 464 -11.92 24.61 12.68
CA LEU A 464 -12.89 25.67 12.55
C LEU A 464 -12.71 26.36 11.19
N ALA A 465 -13.80 26.54 10.47
CA ALA A 465 -13.80 27.13 9.13
C ALA A 465 -13.41 28.63 9.10
N ALA A 466 -13.20 29.26 10.25
CA ALA A 466 -12.84 30.67 10.36
C ALA A 466 -11.80 30.86 11.46
N PRO A 467 -10.93 31.89 11.32
CA PRO A 467 -9.97 32.22 12.36
C PRO A 467 -10.66 32.71 13.63
N ALA A 468 -10.06 32.39 14.77
CA ALA A 468 -10.47 32.92 16.07
C ALA A 468 -9.62 34.11 16.47
N VAL A 469 -10.20 35.05 17.23
CA VAL A 469 -9.47 36.19 17.76
C VAL A 469 -9.38 36.09 19.28
N THR A 470 -8.15 36.15 19.80
CA THR A 470 -7.85 36.07 21.22
C THR A 470 -7.30 37.43 21.68
N PHE A 471 -7.83 37.95 22.78
CA PHE A 471 -7.45 39.26 23.32
C PHE A 471 -6.48 39.13 24.50
N GLY A 472 -5.56 40.09 24.63
CA GLY A 472 -4.57 40.15 25.69
C GLY A 472 -3.93 41.52 25.81
N THR A 473 -2.72 41.59 26.36
CA THR A 473 -1.98 42.87 26.53
C THR A 473 -0.52 42.72 26.13
N LEU A 474 0.09 43.82 25.69
CA LEU A 474 1.52 43.94 25.45
C LEU A 474 2.27 44.05 26.78
N ALA A 475 2.91 42.99 27.21
CA ALA A 475 3.56 42.90 28.52
C ALA A 475 4.95 43.55 28.56
N ASP A 476 5.73 43.44 27.47
CA ASP A 476 7.07 43.99 27.34
C ASP A 476 7.44 44.30 25.88
N LEU A 477 8.36 45.26 25.67
CA LEU A 477 8.87 45.65 24.35
C LEU A 477 10.10 44.85 23.93
N GLN A 478 10.55 43.90 24.76
CA GLN A 478 11.73 43.06 24.56
C GLN A 478 11.39 41.63 24.89
N GLY A 479 12.18 40.72 24.31
CA GLY A 479 12.17 39.32 24.67
C GLY A 479 12.76 39.05 26.06
N LEU A 480 12.76 37.79 26.49
CA LEU A 480 13.16 37.37 27.82
C LEU A 480 14.64 37.72 28.15
N ASN A 481 15.52 37.66 27.14
CA ASN A 481 16.94 37.97 27.29
C ASN A 481 17.33 39.36 26.75
N GLY A 482 16.32 40.25 26.54
CA GLY A 482 16.54 41.59 26.03
C GLY A 482 16.58 41.72 24.52
N GLU A 483 16.08 40.70 23.80
CA GLU A 483 15.95 40.72 22.34
C GLU A 483 15.03 41.85 21.89
N GLN A 484 15.56 42.74 21.02
CA GLN A 484 14.81 43.94 20.58
C GLN A 484 13.80 43.61 19.46
N GLU A 485 14.05 42.54 18.74
CA GLU A 485 13.22 42.08 17.63
C GLU A 485 11.92 41.43 18.10
N VAL A 486 11.86 41.01 19.38
CA VAL A 486 10.76 40.26 19.97
C VAL A 486 10.04 41.05 21.03
N LYS A 487 8.73 40.98 21.06
CA LYS A 487 7.87 41.55 22.12
C LYS A 487 7.21 40.43 22.92
N ARG A 488 7.03 40.65 24.22
CA ARG A 488 6.33 39.73 25.10
C ARG A 488 4.87 40.15 25.26
N LEU A 489 3.98 39.19 25.11
CA LEU A 489 2.54 39.34 25.23
C LEU A 489 2.04 38.59 26.47
N SER A 490 1.04 39.15 27.13
CA SER A 490 0.23 38.45 28.15
C SER A 490 -1.07 38.00 27.47
N ILE A 491 -1.03 36.79 26.89
CA ILE A 491 -2.12 36.25 26.11
C ILE A 491 -1.97 34.72 26.02
N GLN A 492 -3.07 34.01 26.15
CA GLN A 492 -3.08 32.55 25.99
C GLN A 492 -3.40 32.18 24.55
N THR A 493 -2.42 31.66 23.83
CA THR A 493 -2.55 31.22 22.43
C THR A 493 -2.38 29.72 22.31
N GLN A 494 -2.94 29.16 21.26
CA GLN A 494 -2.78 27.74 20.86
C GLN A 494 -1.66 27.58 19.81
N PRO A 495 -1.13 26.37 19.60
CA PRO A 495 -0.07 26.16 18.63
C PRO A 495 -0.41 26.61 17.19
N GLY A 496 -1.65 26.42 16.76
CA GLY A 496 -2.12 26.83 15.43
C GLY A 496 -2.18 28.35 15.21
N ASP A 497 -2.20 29.18 16.29
CA ASP A 497 -2.20 30.65 16.19
C ASP A 497 -0.85 31.21 15.73
N ALA A 498 0.24 30.45 15.84
CA ALA A 498 1.57 30.87 15.42
C ALA A 498 1.58 31.30 13.95
N GLY A 499 2.23 32.41 13.64
CA GLY A 499 2.22 33.01 12.30
C GLY A 499 1.08 34.02 12.10
N GLY A 500 0.09 34.03 13.00
CA GLY A 500 -1.01 34.98 12.94
C GLY A 500 -0.60 36.42 13.30
N PRO A 501 -1.37 37.44 12.84
CA PRO A 501 -1.09 38.82 13.11
C PRO A 501 -1.38 39.19 14.58
N VAL A 502 -0.51 39.96 15.18
CA VAL A 502 -0.73 40.63 16.46
C VAL A 502 -1.16 42.05 16.16
N LEU A 503 -2.39 42.38 16.52
CA LEU A 503 -3.05 43.64 16.20
C LEU A 503 -3.16 44.53 17.43
N ASP A 504 -3.11 45.86 17.25
CA ASP A 504 -3.56 46.80 18.27
C ASP A 504 -5.10 46.93 18.24
N ASN A 505 -5.65 47.72 19.17
CA ASN A 505 -7.08 47.95 19.24
C ASN A 505 -7.66 48.79 18.08
N GLY A 506 -6.82 49.27 17.16
CA GLY A 506 -7.19 49.97 15.93
C GLY A 506 -7.02 49.11 14.66
N GLY A 507 -6.66 47.82 14.79
CA GLY A 507 -6.46 46.91 13.65
C GLY A 507 -5.09 47.00 12.99
N ALA A 508 -4.17 47.86 13.50
CA ALA A 508 -2.81 47.93 12.96
C ALA A 508 -1.96 46.75 13.46
N VAL A 509 -1.18 46.16 12.56
CA VAL A 509 -0.32 45.01 12.86
C VAL A 509 0.92 45.46 13.64
N LEU A 510 1.03 45.01 14.88
CA LEU A 510 2.17 45.22 15.76
C LEU A 510 3.29 44.21 15.53
N GLY A 511 2.98 43.09 14.90
CA GLY A 511 3.91 42.00 14.66
C GLY A 511 3.23 40.69 14.29
N MET A 512 4.01 39.62 14.25
CA MET A 512 3.58 38.24 13.98
C MET A 512 3.80 37.39 15.22
N LEU A 513 2.82 36.56 15.60
CA LEU A 513 2.93 35.63 16.71
C LEU A 513 3.95 34.56 16.43
N LEU A 514 4.86 34.30 17.38
CA LEU A 514 5.85 33.23 17.31
C LEU A 514 5.30 31.94 17.93
N PRO A 515 5.80 30.77 17.47
CA PRO A 515 5.52 29.47 18.10
C PRO A 515 5.93 29.46 19.57
N LYS A 516 5.19 28.72 20.40
CA LYS A 516 5.55 28.45 21.80
C LYS A 516 6.55 27.30 21.88
N GLU A 517 7.79 27.55 21.56
CA GLU A 517 8.83 26.55 21.74
C GLU A 517 9.39 26.55 23.17
N ALA A 518 9.73 25.35 23.68
CA ALA A 518 10.53 25.21 24.88
C ALA A 518 11.96 25.67 24.58
N ARG A 519 12.31 26.91 24.93
CA ARG A 519 13.68 27.43 24.82
C ARG A 519 14.51 26.89 25.98
N ASN A 520 15.57 26.18 25.69
CA ASN A 520 16.51 25.59 26.66
C ASN A 520 15.85 24.70 27.74
N GLY A 521 14.82 23.93 27.36
CA GLY A 521 14.09 23.05 28.30
C GLY A 521 13.16 23.77 29.29
N GLN A 522 12.95 25.06 29.14
CA GLN A 522 11.99 25.83 29.94
C GLN A 522 10.64 25.91 29.25
N VAL A 523 9.61 25.44 29.93
CA VAL A 523 8.21 25.57 29.48
C VAL A 523 7.70 26.93 29.94
N LEU A 524 7.24 27.76 29.00
CA LEU A 524 6.63 29.05 29.30
C LEU A 524 5.25 28.85 29.96
N PRO A 525 4.85 29.75 30.88
CA PRO A 525 3.47 29.79 31.35
C PRO A 525 2.49 29.95 30.19
N ALA A 526 1.28 29.40 30.34
CA ALA A 526 0.29 29.38 29.27
C ALA A 526 -0.10 30.79 28.74
N GLU A 527 -0.08 31.79 29.63
CA GLU A 527 -0.40 33.19 29.35
C GLU A 527 0.76 34.01 28.75
N VAL A 528 1.95 33.41 28.59
CA VAL A 528 3.11 34.10 28.00
C VAL A 528 3.27 33.66 26.54
N SER A 529 3.24 34.66 25.65
CA SER A 529 3.50 34.49 24.23
C SER A 529 4.48 35.54 23.73
N TYR A 530 5.11 35.29 22.58
CA TYR A 530 6.05 36.21 21.95
C TYR A 530 5.61 36.53 20.53
N SER A 531 5.96 37.75 20.07
CA SER A 531 5.77 38.14 18.67
C SER A 531 7.04 38.81 18.13
N ILE A 532 7.32 38.60 16.84
CA ILE A 532 8.28 39.46 16.12
C ILE A 532 7.64 40.82 15.98
N ASN A 533 8.39 41.89 16.18
CA ASN A 533 7.86 43.23 16.03
C ASN A 533 7.74 43.68 14.55
N ALA A 534 6.82 44.60 14.27
CA ALA A 534 6.55 45.10 12.91
C ALA A 534 7.80 45.71 12.24
N SER A 535 8.66 46.41 13.00
CA SER A 535 9.85 47.06 12.43
C SER A 535 10.88 46.05 11.94
N SER A 536 11.05 44.91 12.63
CA SER A 536 11.95 43.84 12.20
C SER A 536 11.39 43.08 10.98
N ILE A 537 10.06 42.85 10.97
CA ILE A 537 9.37 42.27 9.79
C ILE A 537 9.57 43.17 8.58
N ASN A 538 9.27 44.48 8.72
CA ASN A 538 9.43 45.45 7.64
C ASN A 538 10.86 45.51 7.09
N ALA A 539 11.87 45.47 7.96
CA ALA A 539 13.28 45.44 7.54
C ALA A 539 13.62 44.18 6.73
N SER A 540 13.06 43.01 7.10
CA SER A 540 13.24 41.75 6.36
C SER A 540 12.53 41.80 4.99
N LEU A 541 11.30 42.34 4.94
CA LEU A 541 10.55 42.53 3.69
C LEU A 541 11.23 43.52 2.75
N ASP A 542 11.74 44.67 3.28
CA ASP A 542 12.53 45.64 2.52
C ASP A 542 13.77 45.03 1.90
N ALA A 543 14.50 44.21 2.67
CA ALA A 543 15.70 43.50 2.18
C ALA A 543 15.38 42.49 1.05
N ALA A 544 14.16 41.91 1.07
CA ALA A 544 13.66 41.02 0.07
C ALA A 544 12.97 41.72 -1.13
N GLY A 545 12.76 43.03 -1.05
CA GLY A 545 12.05 43.81 -2.09
C GLY A 545 10.55 43.51 -2.15
N ILE A 546 9.96 43.08 -1.02
CA ILE A 546 8.54 42.72 -0.92
C ILE A 546 7.76 43.93 -0.37
N GLY A 547 6.70 44.31 -1.09
CA GLY A 547 5.84 45.42 -0.71
C GLY A 547 4.95 45.09 0.49
N TYR A 548 4.66 46.10 1.28
CA TYR A 548 3.72 46.03 2.42
C TYR A 548 3.10 47.41 2.71
N GLN A 549 2.06 47.43 3.51
CA GLN A 549 1.41 48.69 3.93
C GLN A 549 1.79 49.07 5.36
N THR A 550 1.86 50.38 5.65
CA THR A 550 2.09 50.90 7.00
C THR A 550 0.99 51.87 7.38
N THR A 551 0.75 51.99 8.69
CA THR A 551 -0.22 52.93 9.25
C THR A 551 0.30 53.63 10.49
N THR A 552 -0.16 54.84 10.73
CA THR A 552 0.02 55.59 11.97
C THR A 552 -1.31 55.80 12.71
N SER A 553 -2.37 55.14 12.22
CA SER A 553 -3.69 55.24 12.84
C SER A 553 -3.66 54.69 14.27
N VAL A 554 -4.32 55.40 15.18
CA VAL A 554 -4.52 55.02 16.59
C VAL A 554 -6.00 55.00 16.96
N GLN A 555 -6.89 54.98 15.96
CA GLN A 555 -8.33 54.95 16.18
C GLN A 555 -8.78 53.57 16.63
N ALA A 556 -9.29 53.48 17.85
CA ALA A 556 -9.78 52.22 18.39
C ALA A 556 -11.08 51.78 17.69
N MET A 557 -11.19 50.49 17.47
CA MET A 557 -12.37 49.79 16.96
C MET A 557 -13.14 49.10 18.08
N THR A 558 -14.39 48.75 17.82
CA THR A 558 -15.08 47.79 18.70
C THR A 558 -14.53 46.40 18.53
N PRO A 559 -14.59 45.53 19.56
CA PRO A 559 -14.10 44.16 19.45
C PRO A 559 -14.71 43.37 18.27
N GLU A 560 -15.99 43.62 17.96
CA GLU A 560 -16.69 42.95 16.85
C GLU A 560 -16.13 43.37 15.49
N LEU A 561 -15.84 44.67 15.34
CA LEU A 561 -15.24 45.20 14.11
C LEU A 561 -13.82 44.69 13.95
N LEU A 562 -13.02 44.72 15.00
CA LEU A 562 -11.66 44.22 15.04
C LEU A 562 -11.62 42.70 14.69
N THR A 563 -12.55 41.92 15.25
CA THR A 563 -12.66 40.49 14.96
C THR A 563 -12.95 40.23 13.48
N ARG A 564 -13.82 41.03 12.87
CA ARG A 564 -14.16 40.90 11.45
C ARG A 564 -12.98 41.27 10.55
N GLU A 565 -12.30 42.37 10.81
CA GLU A 565 -11.13 42.80 10.03
C GLU A 565 -9.94 41.86 10.21
N ALA A 566 -9.66 41.44 11.45
CA ALA A 566 -8.65 40.45 11.76
C ALA A 566 -8.89 39.12 11.02
N GLY A 567 -10.17 38.68 11.00
CA GLY A 567 -10.54 37.47 10.25
C GLY A 567 -10.39 37.61 8.75
N ALA A 568 -10.62 38.80 8.19
CA ALA A 568 -10.55 39.07 6.76
C ALA A 568 -9.11 39.02 6.18
N LEU A 569 -8.11 39.28 7.01
CA LEU A 569 -6.69 39.28 6.62
C LEU A 569 -5.93 38.01 7.05
N THR A 570 -6.52 37.17 7.91
CA THR A 570 -5.86 35.97 8.44
C THR A 570 -6.15 34.76 7.55
N VAL A 571 -5.13 33.94 7.28
CA VAL A 571 -5.17 32.78 6.39
C VAL A 571 -4.62 31.55 7.09
N LEU A 572 -5.20 30.37 6.81
CA LEU A 572 -4.66 29.09 7.24
C LEU A 572 -3.51 28.68 6.33
N VAL A 573 -2.38 28.32 6.90
CA VAL A 573 -1.21 27.78 6.21
C VAL A 573 -1.04 26.32 6.60
N SER A 574 -1.16 25.43 5.64
CA SER A 574 -1.07 23.98 5.83
C SER A 574 0.14 23.42 5.10
N CYS A 575 0.95 22.67 5.82
CA CYS A 575 2.13 21.95 5.34
C CYS A 575 1.73 20.50 5.05
N TRP A 576 1.92 20.05 3.83
CA TRP A 576 1.63 18.68 3.41
C TRP A 576 2.93 17.95 3.07
N GLU A 577 2.86 16.62 3.11
CA GLU A 577 3.97 15.72 2.75
C GLU A 577 4.32 15.78 1.27
#